data_1305ecd9ec62a2b2c7b98cd7fc5dd7ec
#
_entry.id   1305ecd9ec62a2b2c7b98cd7fc5dd7ec
#
_cell.length_a   1.000
_cell.length_b   1.000
_cell.length_c   1.000
_cell.angle_alpha   90.00
_cell.angle_beta   90.00
_cell.angle_gamma   90.00
#
_symmetry.space_group_name_H-M   'P 1'
#
loop_
_entity.id
_entity.type
_entity.pdbx_description
1 polymer ?
#
loop_
_entity_poly.entity_id
_entity_poly.type
_entity_poly.pdbx_seq_one_letter_code
_entity_poly.pdbx_strand_id
1 'polypeptide(L)'
;MPYIEMPGAPGIMAPMLFRPQTAKPLFELAEVLLRGESTLSRGEREIIAAYVSKLNQCTFCANSHATFAALQLDDGFDVVDAVMADPDTAPVSLKLRALLDIAALVAQSGLAVTDQVVSAAKAHGATDVEIHDTVLIAAAFCMYNRYVDGLGALTPPDRADYADIGRLIVGLGYVAAIPPVPGAEAGD
;
A
#
# COMPACT_ATOMS: atom_id res chain seq x y z
N MET A 1 -20.58 6.09 -6.89
CA MET A 1 -20.75 7.40 -6.17
C MET A 1 -20.50 7.14 -4.69
N PRO A 2 -19.82 8.06 -3.99
CA PRO A 2 -19.62 7.94 -2.54
C PRO A 2 -20.94 7.78 -1.78
N TYR A 3 -20.90 7.05 -0.66
CA TYR A 3 -22.09 6.79 0.17
C TYR A 3 -22.48 7.97 1.08
N ILE A 4 -21.52 8.90 1.28
CA ILE A 4 -21.73 10.17 2.01
C ILE A 4 -21.23 11.32 1.15
N GLU A 5 -21.69 12.55 1.41
CA GLU A 5 -21.15 13.72 0.73
C GLU A 5 -19.71 13.97 1.16
N MET A 6 -18.78 13.84 0.22
CA MET A 6 -17.35 14.08 0.40
C MET A 6 -16.83 14.98 -0.71
N PRO A 7 -15.70 15.68 -0.50
CA PRO A 7 -15.01 16.41 -1.57
C PRO A 7 -14.72 15.51 -2.77
N GLY A 8 -14.83 16.07 -3.98
CA GLY A 8 -14.61 15.35 -5.24
C GLY A 8 -13.13 15.08 -5.49
N ALA A 9 -12.56 14.14 -4.73
CA ALA A 9 -11.18 13.69 -4.87
C ALA A 9 -11.12 12.15 -4.99
N PRO A 10 -10.08 11.58 -5.66
CA PRO A 10 -9.99 10.13 -5.84
C PRO A 10 -9.56 9.42 -4.54
N GLY A 11 -10.10 8.23 -4.36
CA GLY A 11 -9.72 7.27 -3.33
C GLY A 11 -9.66 7.87 -1.92
N ILE A 12 -8.57 7.59 -1.24
CA ILE A 12 -8.36 7.99 0.16
C ILE A 12 -8.32 9.51 0.37
N MET A 13 -8.08 10.29 -0.69
CA MET A 13 -8.01 11.75 -0.59
C MET A 13 -9.38 12.37 -0.24
N ALA A 14 -10.48 11.82 -0.75
CA ALA A 14 -11.82 12.33 -0.45
C ALA A 14 -12.17 12.25 1.05
N PRO A 15 -12.07 11.06 1.72
CA PRO A 15 -12.33 10.97 3.15
C PRO A 15 -11.30 11.73 4.01
N MET A 16 -10.07 11.89 3.55
CA MET A 16 -9.08 12.71 4.27
C MET A 16 -9.40 14.22 4.19
N LEU A 17 -9.89 14.71 3.06
CA LEU A 17 -10.39 16.09 2.95
C LEU A 17 -11.67 16.30 3.76
N PHE A 18 -12.51 15.26 3.89
CA PHE A 18 -13.72 15.31 4.70
C PHE A 18 -13.43 15.35 6.22
N ARG A 19 -12.43 14.59 6.67
CA ARG A 19 -11.97 14.55 8.08
C ARG A 19 -10.46 14.80 8.14
N PRO A 20 -9.99 16.05 7.98
CA PRO A 20 -8.56 16.37 7.88
C PRO A 20 -7.72 15.89 9.07
N GLN A 21 -8.32 15.77 10.25
CA GLN A 21 -7.64 15.27 11.45
C GLN A 21 -7.14 13.84 11.31
N THR A 22 -7.74 13.05 10.39
CA THR A 22 -7.33 11.67 10.12
C THR A 22 -6.22 11.58 9.09
N ALA A 23 -6.01 12.60 8.27
CA ALA A 23 -5.05 12.58 7.17
C ALA A 23 -3.61 12.40 7.68
N LYS A 24 -3.18 13.25 8.59
CA LYS A 24 -1.81 13.23 9.10
C LYS A 24 -1.41 11.88 9.70
N PRO A 25 -2.12 11.32 10.71
CA PRO A 25 -1.71 10.05 11.31
C PRO A 25 -1.73 8.87 10.31
N LEU A 26 -2.63 8.86 9.33
CA LEU A 26 -2.68 7.81 8.32
C LEU A 26 -1.51 7.91 7.33
N PHE A 27 -1.18 9.11 6.85
CA PHE A 27 -0.04 9.30 5.95
C PHE A 27 1.30 9.13 6.68
N GLU A 28 1.42 9.53 7.94
CA GLU A 28 2.63 9.28 8.74
C GLU A 28 2.85 7.77 8.95
N LEU A 29 1.79 6.99 9.17
CA LEU A 29 1.90 5.54 9.24
C LEU A 29 2.38 4.95 7.90
N ALA A 30 1.80 5.38 6.77
CA ALA A 30 2.23 4.93 5.45
C ALA A 30 3.69 5.32 5.15
N GLU A 31 4.12 6.53 5.54
CA GLU A 31 5.50 7.00 5.39
C GLU A 31 6.47 6.08 6.14
N VAL A 32 6.19 5.77 7.40
CA VAL A 32 7.05 4.89 8.22
C VAL A 32 7.12 3.49 7.61
N LEU A 33 5.98 2.91 7.26
CA LEU A 33 5.91 1.53 6.78
C LEU A 33 6.53 1.35 5.39
N LEU A 34 6.30 2.28 4.48
CA LEU A 34 6.65 2.11 3.06
C LEU A 34 7.95 2.82 2.68
N ARG A 35 8.41 3.79 3.47
CA ARG A 35 9.59 4.60 3.16
C ARG A 35 10.64 4.67 4.27
N GLY A 36 10.32 4.28 5.50
CA GLY A 36 11.25 4.20 6.61
C GLY A 36 12.46 3.29 6.32
N GLU A 37 13.46 3.29 7.19
CA GLU A 37 14.62 2.39 7.07
C GLU A 37 14.17 0.92 7.11
N SER A 38 14.60 0.12 6.14
CA SER A 38 14.31 -1.31 6.05
C SER A 38 15.28 -1.97 5.09
N THR A 39 15.50 -3.28 5.26
CA THR A 39 16.24 -4.12 4.31
C THR A 39 15.40 -4.54 3.11
N LEU A 40 14.06 -4.37 3.16
CA LEU A 40 13.21 -4.42 1.98
C LEU A 40 13.27 -3.07 1.26
N SER A 41 13.44 -3.09 -0.05
CA SER A 41 13.37 -1.87 -0.86
C SER A 41 11.97 -1.23 -0.75
N ARG A 42 11.88 0.07 -1.04
CA ARG A 42 10.58 0.76 -1.07
C ARG A 42 9.64 0.13 -2.10
N GLY A 43 10.17 -0.26 -3.27
CA GLY A 43 9.40 -0.95 -4.31
C GLY A 43 8.82 -2.28 -3.84
N GLU A 44 9.59 -3.10 -3.12
CA GLU A 44 9.10 -4.37 -2.56
C GLU A 44 7.99 -4.16 -1.53
N ARG A 45 8.08 -3.14 -0.68
CA ARG A 45 7.03 -2.79 0.30
C ARG A 45 5.76 -2.29 -0.37
N GLU A 46 5.90 -1.53 -1.46
CA GLU A 46 4.76 -1.12 -2.29
C GLU A 46 4.12 -2.33 -3.02
N ILE A 47 4.91 -3.32 -3.45
CA ILE A 47 4.39 -4.58 -3.99
C ILE A 47 3.52 -5.29 -2.94
N ILE A 48 3.99 -5.41 -1.69
CA ILE A 48 3.21 -6.02 -0.60
C ILE A 48 1.88 -5.28 -0.42
N ALA A 49 1.93 -3.94 -0.39
CA ALA A 49 0.76 -3.09 -0.27
C ALA A 49 -0.24 -3.27 -1.43
N ALA A 50 0.27 -3.28 -2.67
CA ALA A 50 -0.54 -3.49 -3.88
C ALA A 50 -1.18 -4.88 -3.89
N TYR A 51 -0.41 -5.91 -3.55
CA TYR A 51 -0.88 -7.29 -3.53
C TYR A 51 -2.00 -7.51 -2.50
N VAL A 52 -1.82 -7.04 -1.28
CA VAL A 52 -2.88 -7.07 -0.25
C VAL A 52 -4.12 -6.32 -0.71
N SER A 53 -3.95 -5.16 -1.34
CA SER A 53 -5.08 -4.37 -1.86
C SER A 53 -5.84 -5.10 -2.97
N LYS A 54 -5.13 -5.83 -3.85
CA LYS A 54 -5.75 -6.72 -4.84
C LYS A 54 -6.55 -7.84 -4.16
N LEU A 55 -5.98 -8.51 -3.18
CA LEU A 55 -6.66 -9.59 -2.44
C LEU A 55 -7.93 -9.09 -1.74
N ASN A 56 -7.90 -7.86 -1.22
CA ASN A 56 -9.05 -7.19 -0.63
C ASN A 56 -10.02 -6.60 -1.69
N GLN A 57 -9.72 -6.70 -2.99
CA GLN A 57 -10.51 -6.17 -4.11
C GLN A 57 -10.64 -4.63 -4.11
N CYS A 58 -9.75 -3.91 -3.43
CA CYS A 58 -9.72 -2.46 -3.44
C CYS A 58 -8.95 -1.95 -4.67
N THR A 59 -9.64 -1.69 -5.76
CA THR A 59 -9.04 -1.30 -7.04
C THR A 59 -8.23 -0.01 -6.93
N PHE A 60 -8.72 0.99 -6.18
CA PHE A 60 -7.99 2.25 -6.01
C PHE A 60 -6.61 2.01 -5.37
N CYS A 61 -6.58 1.33 -4.23
CA CYS A 61 -5.32 1.10 -3.52
C CYS A 61 -4.38 0.17 -4.31
N ALA A 62 -4.93 -0.88 -4.95
CA ALA A 62 -4.13 -1.78 -5.77
C ALA A 62 -3.44 -1.05 -6.92
N ASN A 63 -4.15 -0.21 -7.68
CA ASN A 63 -3.58 0.55 -8.78
C ASN A 63 -2.60 1.64 -8.31
N SER A 64 -2.90 2.34 -7.20
CA SER A 64 -2.00 3.33 -6.62
C SER A 64 -0.65 2.71 -6.26
N HIS A 65 -0.66 1.67 -5.43
CA HIS A 65 0.56 1.05 -4.92
C HIS A 65 1.30 0.22 -5.97
N ALA A 66 0.59 -0.38 -6.95
CA ALA A 66 1.21 -0.96 -8.13
C ALA A 66 1.99 0.09 -8.94
N THR A 67 1.42 1.29 -9.10
CA THR A 67 2.10 2.40 -9.78
C THR A 67 3.31 2.89 -8.97
N PHE A 68 3.17 3.02 -7.64
CA PHE A 68 4.27 3.47 -6.78
C PHE A 68 5.41 2.43 -6.73
N ALA A 69 5.09 1.13 -6.73
CA ALA A 69 6.07 0.07 -6.86
C ALA A 69 6.82 0.15 -8.20
N ALA A 70 6.09 0.24 -9.31
CA ALA A 70 6.67 0.28 -10.64
C ALA A 70 7.62 1.47 -10.86
N LEU A 71 7.32 2.62 -10.24
CA LEU A 71 8.19 3.80 -10.28
C LEU A 71 9.48 3.67 -9.46
N GLN A 72 9.63 2.61 -8.65
CA GLN A 72 10.75 2.38 -7.73
C GLN A 72 11.51 1.08 -8.03
N LEU A 73 11.11 0.34 -9.04
CA LEU A 73 11.72 -0.93 -9.47
C LEU A 73 12.26 -0.81 -10.89
N ASP A 74 13.41 -1.40 -11.16
CA ASP A 74 14.08 -1.33 -12.46
C ASP A 74 13.21 -1.96 -13.58
N ASP A 75 12.53 -3.08 -13.28
CA ASP A 75 11.64 -3.78 -14.21
C ASP A 75 10.23 -3.15 -14.28
N GLY A 76 9.99 -2.09 -13.53
CA GLY A 76 8.77 -1.30 -13.59
C GLY A 76 7.49 -2.11 -13.45
N PHE A 77 6.54 -1.90 -14.36
CA PHE A 77 5.27 -2.62 -14.35
C PHE A 77 5.38 -4.10 -14.70
N ASP A 78 6.42 -4.55 -15.39
CA ASP A 78 6.54 -5.95 -15.80
C ASP A 78 6.59 -6.88 -14.59
N VAL A 79 7.43 -6.56 -13.60
CA VAL A 79 7.51 -7.34 -12.36
C VAL A 79 6.27 -7.17 -11.48
N VAL A 80 5.72 -5.95 -11.40
CA VAL A 80 4.52 -5.68 -10.59
C VAL A 80 3.32 -6.45 -11.14
N ASP A 81 3.08 -6.38 -12.45
CA ASP A 81 1.97 -7.08 -13.10
C ASP A 81 2.12 -8.60 -13.00
N ALA A 82 3.36 -9.14 -13.07
CA ALA A 82 3.62 -10.54 -12.83
C ALA A 82 3.23 -10.97 -11.40
N VAL A 83 3.63 -10.21 -10.37
CA VAL A 83 3.23 -10.49 -8.97
C VAL A 83 1.72 -10.37 -8.81
N MET A 84 1.12 -9.36 -9.42
CA MET A 84 -0.33 -9.17 -9.36
C MET A 84 -1.08 -10.30 -10.09
N ALA A 85 -0.51 -10.90 -11.11
CA ALA A 85 -1.10 -12.07 -11.79
C ALA A 85 -0.96 -13.33 -10.92
N ASP A 86 0.27 -13.68 -10.57
CA ASP A 86 0.61 -14.88 -9.79
C ASP A 86 1.99 -14.70 -9.11
N PRO A 87 2.05 -14.47 -7.79
CA PRO A 87 3.31 -14.28 -7.09
C PRO A 87 4.23 -15.51 -7.13
N ASP A 88 3.69 -16.73 -7.30
CA ASP A 88 4.47 -17.97 -7.30
C ASP A 88 5.36 -18.09 -8.55
N THR A 89 4.92 -17.53 -9.65
CA THR A 89 5.63 -17.54 -10.94
C THR A 89 6.32 -16.23 -11.28
N ALA A 90 6.05 -15.16 -10.51
CA ALA A 90 6.64 -13.85 -10.74
C ALA A 90 8.18 -13.86 -10.60
N PRO A 91 8.90 -13.02 -11.36
CA PRO A 91 10.37 -12.95 -11.33
C PRO A 91 10.87 -12.15 -10.11
N VAL A 92 10.46 -12.54 -8.92
CA VAL A 92 10.88 -11.94 -7.64
C VAL A 92 11.70 -12.93 -6.82
N SER A 93 12.43 -12.43 -5.82
CA SER A 93 13.22 -13.29 -4.91
C SER A 93 12.33 -14.27 -4.15
N LEU A 94 12.88 -15.44 -3.81
CA LEU A 94 12.18 -16.42 -2.95
C LEU A 94 11.81 -15.81 -1.60
N LYS A 95 12.62 -14.88 -1.10
CA LYS A 95 12.32 -14.11 0.12
C LYS A 95 11.05 -13.28 -0.05
N LEU A 96 10.98 -12.46 -1.10
CA LEU A 96 9.80 -11.62 -1.32
C LEU A 96 8.55 -12.47 -1.55
N ARG A 97 8.66 -13.58 -2.29
CA ARG A 97 7.53 -14.52 -2.48
C ARG A 97 7.01 -15.07 -1.16
N ALA A 98 7.90 -15.55 -0.29
CA ALA A 98 7.49 -16.04 1.03
C ALA A 98 6.90 -14.95 1.95
N LEU A 99 7.34 -13.69 1.80
CA LEU A 99 6.71 -12.55 2.48
C LEU A 99 5.32 -12.24 1.92
N LEU A 100 5.12 -12.38 0.62
CA LEU A 100 3.79 -12.25 -0.01
C LEU A 100 2.82 -13.33 0.47
N ASP A 101 3.29 -14.56 0.73
CA ASP A 101 2.49 -15.62 1.35
C ASP A 101 2.00 -15.20 2.75
N ILE A 102 2.91 -14.64 3.56
CA ILE A 102 2.53 -14.10 4.89
C ILE A 102 1.49 -12.97 4.73
N ALA A 103 1.72 -12.03 3.81
CA ALA A 103 0.82 -10.93 3.56
C ALA A 103 -0.57 -11.39 3.12
N ALA A 104 -0.65 -12.44 2.28
CA ALA A 104 -1.91 -13.04 1.84
C ALA A 104 -2.69 -13.67 3.02
N LEU A 105 -2.00 -14.34 3.93
CA LEU A 105 -2.62 -14.91 5.12
C LEU A 105 -3.13 -13.82 6.06
N VAL A 106 -2.35 -12.76 6.29
CA VAL A 106 -2.79 -11.60 7.10
C VAL A 106 -4.02 -10.93 6.49
N ALA A 107 -4.09 -10.82 5.15
CA ALA A 107 -5.26 -10.25 4.47
C ALA A 107 -6.56 -11.05 4.75
N GLN A 108 -6.45 -12.35 4.95
CA GLN A 108 -7.59 -13.21 5.33
C GLN A 108 -7.88 -13.08 6.83
N SER A 109 -6.86 -13.32 7.66
CA SER A 109 -6.91 -13.24 9.12
C SER A 109 -5.51 -13.31 9.69
N GLY A 110 -5.17 -12.47 10.66
CA GLY A 110 -3.89 -12.59 11.37
C GLY A 110 -3.68 -13.96 12.03
N LEU A 111 -4.76 -14.67 12.38
CA LEU A 111 -4.70 -16.03 12.92
C LEU A 111 -4.36 -17.11 11.87
N ALA A 112 -4.40 -16.78 10.59
CA ALA A 112 -3.99 -17.69 9.52
C ALA A 112 -2.47 -17.83 9.39
N VAL A 113 -1.70 -16.88 9.92
CA VAL A 113 -0.23 -16.94 9.95
C VAL A 113 0.21 -18.02 10.93
N THR A 114 1.01 -18.98 10.46
CA THR A 114 1.48 -20.12 11.25
C THR A 114 3.02 -20.11 11.39
N ASP A 115 3.53 -20.83 12.38
CA ASP A 115 4.97 -21.04 12.55
C ASP A 115 5.62 -21.64 11.28
N GLN A 116 4.89 -22.45 10.53
CA GLN A 116 5.38 -23.07 9.30
C GLN A 116 5.67 -22.02 8.23
N VAL A 117 4.74 -21.09 7.98
CA VAL A 117 4.92 -20.07 6.94
C VAL A 117 6.01 -19.05 7.33
N VAL A 118 6.09 -18.71 8.61
CA VAL A 118 7.15 -17.85 9.15
C VAL A 118 8.53 -18.55 9.01
N SER A 119 8.62 -19.83 9.34
CA SER A 119 9.84 -20.61 9.19
C SER A 119 10.28 -20.71 7.73
N ALA A 120 9.35 -20.87 6.79
CA ALA A 120 9.63 -20.87 5.36
C ALA A 120 10.21 -19.52 4.89
N ALA A 121 9.63 -18.41 5.32
CA ALA A 121 10.18 -17.08 5.00
C ALA A 121 11.60 -16.89 5.56
N LYS A 122 11.86 -17.31 6.80
CA LYS A 122 13.21 -17.31 7.40
C LYS A 122 14.19 -18.19 6.64
N ALA A 123 13.77 -19.35 6.16
CA ALA A 123 14.61 -20.25 5.35
C ALA A 123 15.03 -19.61 4.02
N HIS A 124 14.23 -18.67 3.50
CA HIS A 124 14.56 -17.86 2.32
C HIS A 124 15.26 -16.53 2.67
N GLY A 125 15.70 -16.36 3.91
CA GLY A 125 16.51 -15.23 4.35
C GLY A 125 15.72 -14.02 4.84
N ALA A 126 14.41 -14.15 5.11
CA ALA A 126 13.65 -13.08 5.73
C ALA A 126 14.07 -12.90 7.20
N THR A 127 14.31 -11.67 7.59
CA THR A 127 14.61 -11.28 8.97
C THR A 127 13.31 -11.11 9.78
N ASP A 128 13.42 -11.11 11.11
CA ASP A 128 12.26 -10.85 11.97
C ASP A 128 11.66 -9.46 11.73
N VAL A 129 12.48 -8.46 11.39
CA VAL A 129 12.02 -7.10 11.06
C VAL A 129 11.24 -7.11 9.74
N GLU A 130 11.73 -7.79 8.70
CA GLU A 130 11.02 -7.88 7.41
C GLU A 130 9.68 -8.61 7.54
N ILE A 131 9.62 -9.64 8.36
CA ILE A 131 8.37 -10.36 8.67
C ILE A 131 7.42 -9.44 9.45
N HIS A 132 7.92 -8.74 10.48
CA HIS A 132 7.13 -7.75 11.24
C HIS A 132 6.55 -6.68 10.31
N ASP A 133 7.39 -6.07 9.47
CA ASP A 133 6.97 -5.01 8.55
C ASP A 133 5.95 -5.52 7.53
N THR A 134 6.15 -6.72 6.99
CA THR A 134 5.20 -7.36 6.07
C THR A 134 3.82 -7.55 6.72
N VAL A 135 3.79 -8.08 7.96
CA VAL A 135 2.54 -8.26 8.71
C VAL A 135 1.86 -6.91 8.97
N LEU A 136 2.63 -5.90 9.35
CA LEU A 136 2.07 -4.58 9.68
C LEU A 136 1.61 -3.83 8.42
N ILE A 137 2.35 -3.91 7.30
CA ILE A 137 1.90 -3.38 6.00
C ILE A 137 0.59 -4.06 5.59
N ALA A 138 0.51 -5.38 5.65
CA ALA A 138 -0.69 -6.12 5.27
C ALA A 138 -1.90 -5.73 6.13
N ALA A 139 -1.72 -5.61 7.45
CA ALA A 139 -2.78 -5.19 8.37
C ALA A 139 -3.23 -3.75 8.12
N ALA A 140 -2.27 -2.82 7.91
CA ALA A 140 -2.57 -1.43 7.60
C ALA A 140 -3.34 -1.30 6.29
N PHE A 141 -2.96 -2.07 5.25
CA PHE A 141 -3.67 -2.06 3.97
C PHE A 141 -5.05 -2.71 4.06
N CYS A 142 -5.26 -3.69 4.92
CA CYS A 142 -6.62 -4.14 5.24
C CYS A 142 -7.48 -3.02 5.83
N MET A 143 -6.92 -2.14 6.65
CA MET A 143 -7.60 -0.96 7.18
C MET A 143 -7.86 0.08 6.07
N TYR A 144 -6.82 0.48 5.31
CA TYR A 144 -6.95 1.50 4.24
C TYR A 144 -7.95 1.08 3.17
N ASN A 145 -7.90 -0.16 2.73
CA ASN A 145 -8.82 -0.68 1.71
C ASN A 145 -10.27 -0.59 2.18
N ARG A 146 -10.56 -1.02 3.41
CA ARG A 146 -11.91 -0.94 3.98
C ARG A 146 -12.37 0.49 4.20
N TYR A 147 -11.45 1.41 4.48
CA TYR A 147 -11.78 2.83 4.63
C TYR A 147 -12.18 3.44 3.28
N VAL A 148 -11.41 3.17 2.21
CA VAL A 148 -11.70 3.64 0.85
C VAL A 148 -13.01 3.05 0.32
N ASP A 149 -13.13 1.71 0.36
CA ASP A 149 -14.26 1.00 -0.24
C ASP A 149 -15.53 1.15 0.61
N GLY A 150 -15.39 1.18 1.94
CA GLY A 150 -16.52 1.35 2.88
C GLY A 150 -17.21 2.71 2.78
N LEU A 151 -16.56 3.70 2.17
CA LEU A 151 -17.13 5.01 1.86
C LEU A 151 -17.52 5.17 0.38
N GLY A 152 -17.26 4.16 -0.45
CA GLY A 152 -17.51 4.20 -1.88
C GLY A 152 -16.71 5.29 -2.59
N ALA A 153 -15.44 5.50 -2.19
CA ALA A 153 -14.60 6.55 -2.74
C ALA A 153 -14.37 6.38 -4.25
N LEU A 154 -14.20 7.49 -4.98
CA LEU A 154 -14.02 7.47 -6.42
C LEU A 154 -12.73 6.75 -6.80
N THR A 155 -12.83 5.83 -7.78
CA THR A 155 -11.69 5.09 -8.30
C THR A 155 -11.47 5.50 -9.77
N PRO A 156 -10.36 6.16 -10.10
CA PRO A 156 -10.00 6.45 -11.48
C PRO A 156 -9.85 5.15 -12.29
N PRO A 157 -10.39 5.10 -13.52
CA PRO A 157 -10.40 3.87 -14.31
C PRO A 157 -9.04 3.53 -14.92
N ASP A 158 -8.26 4.55 -15.28
CA ASP A 158 -7.03 4.37 -16.03
C ASP A 158 -5.80 4.39 -15.12
N ARG A 159 -4.86 3.47 -15.36
CA ARG A 159 -3.58 3.40 -14.63
C ARG A 159 -2.79 4.72 -14.74
N ALA A 160 -2.91 5.43 -15.85
CA ALA A 160 -2.25 6.72 -16.06
C ALA A 160 -2.68 7.79 -15.04
N ASP A 161 -3.89 7.71 -14.51
CA ASP A 161 -4.42 8.66 -13.53
C ASP A 161 -3.68 8.62 -12.18
N TYR A 162 -2.95 7.54 -11.92
CA TYR A 162 -2.16 7.36 -10.68
C TYR A 162 -0.71 7.85 -10.82
N ALA A 163 -0.28 8.23 -12.02
CA ALA A 163 1.13 8.54 -12.29
C ALA A 163 1.62 9.82 -11.58
N ASP A 164 0.81 10.87 -11.53
CA ASP A 164 1.21 12.15 -10.94
C ASP A 164 1.35 12.04 -9.42
N ILE A 165 0.37 11.46 -8.75
CA ILE A 165 0.47 11.21 -7.30
C ILE A 165 1.59 10.21 -6.99
N GLY A 166 1.82 9.23 -7.87
CA GLY A 166 2.94 8.30 -7.75
C GLY A 166 4.29 9.02 -7.77
N ARG A 167 4.53 9.90 -8.73
CA ARG A 167 5.75 10.72 -8.80
C ARG A 167 5.94 11.60 -7.55
N LEU A 168 4.86 12.20 -7.05
CA LEU A 168 4.90 13.00 -5.83
C LEU A 168 5.33 12.14 -4.62
N ILE A 169 4.67 10.99 -4.41
CA ILE A 169 4.93 10.11 -3.26
C ILE A 169 6.32 9.49 -3.34
N VAL A 170 6.73 9.01 -4.52
CA VAL A 170 8.07 8.43 -4.71
C VAL A 170 9.17 9.48 -4.48
N GLY A 171 8.96 10.72 -4.95
CA GLY A 171 9.92 11.79 -4.80
C GLY A 171 9.95 12.42 -3.41
N LEU A 172 8.79 12.76 -2.85
CA LEU A 172 8.67 13.60 -1.66
C LEU A 172 8.08 12.88 -0.43
N GLY A 173 7.47 11.71 -0.61
CA GLY A 173 6.87 10.91 0.46
C GLY A 173 5.37 11.13 0.64
N TYR A 174 4.80 10.27 1.48
CA TYR A 174 3.37 10.29 1.81
C TYR A 174 2.95 11.55 2.56
N VAL A 175 3.81 12.02 3.47
CA VAL A 175 3.53 13.22 4.27
C VAL A 175 3.36 14.47 3.38
N ALA A 176 4.13 14.55 2.28
CA ALA A 176 4.02 15.62 1.31
C ALA A 176 2.70 15.60 0.52
N ALA A 177 2.03 14.47 0.47
CA ALA A 177 0.73 14.30 -0.19
C ALA A 177 -0.47 14.59 0.72
N ILE A 178 -0.25 14.96 1.98
CA ILE A 178 -1.34 15.35 2.91
C ILE A 178 -2.06 16.58 2.31
N PRO A 179 -3.38 16.47 2.05
CA PRO A 179 -4.11 17.60 1.50
C PRO A 179 -4.13 18.77 2.51
N PRO A 180 -3.95 20.03 2.02
CA PRO A 180 -4.03 21.18 2.90
C PRO A 180 -5.42 21.27 3.53
N VAL A 181 -5.49 21.57 4.82
CA VAL A 181 -6.76 21.77 5.52
C VAL A 181 -7.39 23.07 5.02
N PRO A 182 -8.60 23.05 4.42
CA PRO A 182 -9.26 24.26 4.03
C PRO A 182 -9.46 25.18 5.25
N GLY A 183 -8.92 26.39 5.22
CA GLY A 183 -9.06 27.39 6.29
C GLY A 183 -8.03 27.31 7.44
N ALA A 184 -7.02 26.45 7.37
CA ALA A 184 -5.85 26.58 8.21
C ALA A 184 -4.93 27.66 7.60
N GLU A 185 -5.05 28.89 8.08
CA GLU A 185 -4.01 29.90 7.84
C GLU A 185 -2.69 29.35 8.36
N ALA A 186 -1.61 29.56 7.57
CA ALA A 186 -0.27 29.27 8.02
C ALA A 186 -0.03 30.07 9.33
N GLY A 187 -0.20 29.41 10.45
CA GLY A 187 0.15 29.97 11.74
C GLY A 187 1.68 30.06 11.83
N ASP A 188 2.15 31.23 12.12
CA ASP A 188 3.56 31.62 12.37
C ASP A 188 4.31 30.68 13.30
#